data_e6a0d3a81e38856691d840550dad2e9f
#
_entry.id   e6a0d3a81e38856691d840550dad2e9f
#
_cell.length_a   1.000
_cell.length_b   1.000
_cell.length_c   1.000
_cell.angle_alpha   90.00
_cell.angle_beta   90.00
_cell.angle_gamma   90.00
#
_symmetry.space_group_name_H-M   'P 1'
#
loop_
_entity.id
_entity.type
_entity.pdbx_description
1 polymer ?
#
loop_
_entity_poly.entity_id
_entity_poly.type
_entity_poly.pdbx_seq_one_letter_code
_entity_poly.pdbx_strand_id
1 'polypeptide(L)'
;MKKIFLLLIVATSVLLAKVNVAVSYPYLAAIAKQIGKEYVHITVLGSAKYDPHFVVPKPSLLSRLNKADMLIINGSGLEIGWLPPLLKRANNGKINPGRVGFVDVSQVIDMIDKPTAVSRAFGDVHPEGNPHFNTDPHNIIPIAMLIEHKLEMVDPIHKTNYARNLKKFLNQWYIFLKKFDEKMKSCKDMKVVQYHELYNYFLKRYGIVSVGTIEPLPGIAPSSKHTIKLINTMKDEGVKVILQDPYHEKKTANFISKKTGARVIVLPHDVGAIKGTDTLESFYSIYAEQLCN
;
A
#
# COMPACT_ATOMS: atom_id res chain seq x y z
N MET A 1 33.57 32.08 -57.09
CA MET A 1 32.24 31.70 -56.59
C MET A 1 32.41 30.63 -55.51
N LYS A 2 32.41 31.02 -54.23
CA LYS A 2 32.53 30.10 -53.07
C LYS A 2 31.15 29.55 -52.74
N LYS A 3 30.90 28.23 -52.91
CA LYS A 3 29.68 27.58 -52.46
C LYS A 3 29.79 27.32 -50.96
N ILE A 4 29.01 28.06 -50.18
CA ILE A 4 28.82 27.83 -48.72
C ILE A 4 27.86 26.65 -48.59
N PHE A 5 28.33 25.48 -48.10
CA PHE A 5 27.52 24.35 -47.74
C PHE A 5 26.99 24.61 -46.31
N LEU A 6 25.72 24.98 -46.21
CA LEU A 6 25.04 25.13 -44.93
C LEU A 6 24.64 23.74 -44.42
N LEU A 7 25.39 23.21 -43.45
CA LEU A 7 25.07 21.94 -42.79
C LEU A 7 23.92 22.17 -41.80
N LEU A 8 22.71 21.82 -42.20
CA LEU A 8 21.54 21.84 -41.33
C LEU A 8 21.63 20.63 -40.34
N ILE A 9 22.10 20.87 -39.11
CA ILE A 9 22.04 19.90 -38.04
C ILE A 9 20.58 19.85 -37.57
N VAL A 10 19.82 18.89 -38.09
CA VAL A 10 18.49 18.55 -37.55
C VAL A 10 18.72 17.81 -36.26
N ALA A 11 18.63 18.49 -35.13
CA ALA A 11 18.55 17.88 -33.82
C ALA A 11 17.20 17.16 -33.72
N THR A 12 17.15 15.92 -34.12
CA THR A 12 15.99 15.04 -33.81
C THR A 12 16.01 14.78 -32.33
N SER A 13 15.21 15.54 -31.58
CA SER A 13 14.83 15.16 -30.22
C SER A 13 14.05 13.85 -30.33
N VAL A 14 14.74 12.75 -30.07
CA VAL A 14 14.07 11.44 -29.88
C VAL A 14 13.21 11.61 -28.64
N LEU A 15 11.92 11.81 -28.86
CA LEU A 15 10.92 11.79 -27.79
C LEU A 15 10.83 10.32 -27.33
N LEU A 16 11.68 9.93 -26.39
CA LEU A 16 11.64 8.58 -25.83
C LEU A 16 10.28 8.40 -25.13
N ALA A 17 9.53 7.41 -25.56
CA ALA A 17 8.22 7.11 -25.01
C ALA A 17 8.36 6.75 -23.51
N LYS A 18 7.52 7.34 -22.68
CA LYS A 18 7.48 7.00 -21.25
C LYS A 18 6.99 5.57 -21.05
N VAL A 19 7.51 4.90 -20.03
CA VAL A 19 6.99 3.59 -19.61
C VAL A 19 5.60 3.77 -19.00
N ASN A 20 4.60 3.08 -19.53
CA ASN A 20 3.24 3.06 -18.98
C ASN A 20 3.19 2.08 -17.81
N VAL A 21 3.13 2.60 -16.59
CA VAL A 21 3.11 1.81 -15.36
C VAL A 21 1.70 1.81 -14.79
N ALA A 22 1.05 0.64 -14.75
CA ALA A 22 -0.17 0.45 -13.97
C ALA A 22 0.21 -0.04 -12.57
N VAL A 23 -0.45 0.49 -11.55
CA VAL A 23 -0.25 0.05 -10.16
C VAL A 23 -1.58 -0.28 -9.50
N SER A 24 -1.63 -1.31 -8.65
CA SER A 24 -2.87 -1.67 -7.98
C SER A 24 -3.34 -0.58 -7.01
N TYR A 25 -2.45 0.00 -6.21
CA TYR A 25 -2.83 0.95 -5.14
C TYR A 25 -1.99 2.22 -5.11
N PRO A 26 -2.51 3.31 -4.47
CA PRO A 26 -1.86 4.63 -4.46
C PRO A 26 -0.46 4.68 -3.85
N TYR A 27 -0.16 3.93 -2.79
CA TYR A 27 1.19 3.93 -2.20
C TYR A 27 2.25 3.44 -3.19
N LEU A 28 1.92 2.44 -4.04
CA LEU A 28 2.80 1.97 -5.11
C LEU A 28 3.03 3.05 -6.17
N ALA A 29 1.98 3.83 -6.49
CA ALA A 29 2.12 4.98 -7.38
C ALA A 29 3.05 6.04 -6.79
N ALA A 30 2.93 6.30 -5.49
CA ALA A 30 3.79 7.26 -4.81
C ALA A 30 5.27 6.84 -4.88
N ILE A 31 5.58 5.55 -4.65
CA ILE A 31 6.94 5.01 -4.77
C ILE A 31 7.43 5.07 -6.23
N ALA A 32 6.65 4.51 -7.16
CA ALA A 32 7.02 4.45 -8.57
C ALA A 32 7.26 5.85 -9.17
N LYS A 33 6.49 6.87 -8.72
CA LYS A 33 6.69 8.27 -9.12
C LYS A 33 8.02 8.84 -8.62
N GLN A 34 8.46 8.48 -7.42
CA GLN A 34 9.75 8.94 -6.88
C GLN A 34 10.93 8.38 -7.67
N ILE A 35 10.81 7.16 -8.18
CA ILE A 35 11.87 6.47 -8.93
C ILE A 35 11.80 6.81 -10.42
N GLY A 36 10.63 6.71 -11.02
CA GLY A 36 10.42 6.85 -12.46
C GLY A 36 10.44 8.29 -12.96
N LYS A 37 9.99 9.27 -12.10
CA LYS A 37 9.93 10.70 -12.42
C LYS A 37 9.28 10.95 -13.80
N GLU A 38 9.96 11.71 -14.67
CA GLU A 38 9.52 12.08 -16.02
C GLU A 38 9.53 10.93 -17.03
N TYR A 39 10.18 9.81 -16.71
CA TYR A 39 10.33 8.66 -17.61
C TYR A 39 9.16 7.66 -17.55
N VAL A 40 8.24 7.84 -16.60
CA VAL A 40 7.08 6.97 -16.45
C VAL A 40 5.76 7.74 -16.56
N HIS A 41 4.73 7.03 -17.02
CA HIS A 41 3.33 7.46 -16.94
C HIS A 41 2.60 6.49 -16.01
N ILE A 42 2.17 6.96 -14.85
CA ILE A 42 1.60 6.09 -13.80
C ILE A 42 0.08 6.17 -13.82
N THR A 43 -0.56 5.00 -13.76
CA THR A 43 -2.00 4.86 -13.68
C THR A 43 -2.38 3.98 -12.50
N VAL A 44 -3.17 4.49 -11.57
CA VAL A 44 -3.66 3.75 -10.40
C VAL A 44 -4.96 3.03 -10.74
N LEU A 45 -5.07 1.75 -10.37
CA LEU A 45 -6.24 0.91 -10.62
C LEU A 45 -7.26 0.98 -9.49
N GLY A 46 -6.82 0.82 -8.25
CA GLY A 46 -7.64 0.92 -7.03
C GLY A 46 -7.68 2.35 -6.48
N SER A 47 -8.63 2.61 -5.60
CA SER A 47 -8.78 3.92 -4.95
C SER A 47 -8.60 3.77 -3.44
N ALA A 48 -7.83 4.67 -2.83
CA ALA A 48 -7.67 4.74 -1.37
C ALA A 48 -8.95 5.09 -0.59
N LYS A 49 -10.05 5.39 -1.26
CA LYS A 49 -11.33 5.74 -0.61
C LYS A 49 -12.19 4.53 -0.27
N TYR A 50 -11.82 3.36 -0.75
CA TYR A 50 -12.59 2.12 -0.62
C TYR A 50 -11.71 1.00 -0.10
N ASP A 51 -12.35 -0.06 0.35
CA ASP A 51 -11.70 -1.29 0.76
C ASP A 51 -10.83 -1.85 -0.38
N PRO A 52 -9.53 -2.10 -0.17
CA PRO A 52 -8.62 -2.58 -1.20
C PRO A 52 -8.96 -3.99 -1.71
N HIS A 53 -9.70 -4.79 -0.94
CA HIS A 53 -10.13 -6.13 -1.37
C HIS A 53 -11.20 -6.06 -2.47
N PHE A 54 -11.93 -4.93 -2.58
CA PHE A 54 -13.11 -4.78 -3.45
C PHE A 54 -12.94 -3.63 -4.45
N VAL A 55 -12.16 -3.86 -5.51
CA VAL A 55 -12.09 -2.92 -6.64
C VAL A 55 -13.14 -3.29 -7.68
N VAL A 56 -14.06 -2.38 -7.98
CA VAL A 56 -15.09 -2.60 -9.00
C VAL A 56 -14.47 -2.62 -10.39
N PRO A 57 -14.53 -3.74 -11.13
CA PRO A 57 -14.02 -3.81 -12.49
C PRO A 57 -14.77 -2.86 -13.44
N LYS A 58 -14.04 -1.96 -14.10
CA LYS A 58 -14.58 -0.99 -15.06
C LYS A 58 -13.88 -1.13 -16.41
N PRO A 59 -14.54 -0.86 -17.55
CA PRO A 59 -13.91 -0.89 -18.88
C PRO A 59 -12.63 -0.04 -18.98
N SER A 60 -12.59 1.09 -18.26
CA SER A 60 -11.41 1.95 -18.18
C SER A 60 -10.19 1.25 -17.59
N LEU A 61 -10.35 0.31 -16.65
CA LEU A 61 -9.25 -0.47 -16.08
C LEU A 61 -8.67 -1.44 -17.13
N LEU A 62 -9.51 -2.04 -17.96
CA LEU A 62 -9.04 -2.87 -19.08
C LEU A 62 -8.18 -2.08 -20.06
N SER A 63 -8.61 -0.88 -20.45
CA SER A 63 -7.84 0.00 -21.35
C SER A 63 -6.48 0.37 -20.74
N ARG A 64 -6.41 0.61 -19.43
CA ARG A 64 -5.18 0.91 -18.72
C ARG A 64 -4.22 -0.28 -18.71
N LEU A 65 -4.72 -1.46 -18.36
CA LEU A 65 -3.94 -2.70 -18.35
C LEU A 65 -3.46 -3.11 -19.77
N ASN A 66 -4.31 -2.95 -20.78
CA ASN A 66 -3.94 -3.23 -22.17
C ASN A 66 -2.75 -2.39 -22.65
N LYS A 67 -2.65 -1.14 -22.22
CA LYS A 67 -1.58 -0.19 -22.62
C LYS A 67 -0.36 -0.23 -21.71
N ALA A 68 -0.38 -0.96 -20.61
CA ALA A 68 0.69 -0.98 -19.63
C ALA A 68 1.92 -1.73 -20.17
N ASP A 69 3.09 -1.16 -19.95
CA ASP A 69 4.39 -1.82 -20.14
C ASP A 69 4.81 -2.55 -18.87
N MET A 70 4.33 -2.06 -17.70
CA MET A 70 4.61 -2.61 -16.39
C MET A 70 3.34 -2.56 -15.52
N LEU A 71 3.11 -3.62 -14.73
CA LEU A 71 2.07 -3.71 -13.71
C LEU A 71 2.72 -4.02 -12.37
N ILE A 72 2.51 -3.14 -11.39
CA ILE A 72 2.97 -3.33 -10.02
C ILE A 72 1.76 -3.62 -9.15
N ILE A 73 1.76 -4.76 -8.48
CA ILE A 73 0.70 -5.19 -7.57
C ILE A 73 1.23 -5.29 -6.13
N ASN A 74 0.33 -5.15 -5.17
CA ASN A 74 0.63 -5.42 -3.77
C ASN A 74 1.00 -6.90 -3.59
N GLY A 75 0.22 -7.80 -4.15
CA GLY A 75 0.42 -9.23 -4.01
C GLY A 75 -0.16 -9.80 -2.72
N SER A 76 0.33 -10.97 -2.33
CA SER A 76 -0.19 -11.71 -1.17
C SER A 76 -1.72 -11.90 -1.19
N GLY A 77 -2.28 -12.01 -2.39
CA GLY A 77 -3.72 -12.25 -2.60
C GLY A 77 -4.63 -11.04 -2.44
N LEU A 78 -4.13 -9.83 -2.18
CA LEU A 78 -4.98 -8.65 -1.98
C LEU A 78 -5.84 -8.33 -3.22
N GLU A 79 -5.30 -8.54 -4.41
CA GLU A 79 -5.99 -8.30 -5.69
C GLU A 79 -6.78 -9.51 -6.22
N ILE A 80 -6.81 -10.63 -5.49
CA ILE A 80 -7.33 -11.91 -6.01
C ILE A 80 -8.80 -11.80 -6.46
N GLY A 81 -9.61 -10.99 -5.77
CA GLY A 81 -11.03 -10.83 -6.05
C GLY A 81 -11.35 -10.05 -7.33
N TRP A 82 -10.41 -9.28 -7.89
CA TRP A 82 -10.72 -8.36 -8.99
C TRP A 82 -9.71 -8.33 -10.14
N LEU A 83 -8.43 -8.51 -9.89
CA LEU A 83 -7.38 -8.33 -10.90
C LEU A 83 -7.27 -9.50 -11.90
N PRO A 84 -7.30 -10.79 -11.52
CA PRO A 84 -7.08 -11.90 -12.45
C PRO A 84 -8.03 -11.90 -13.66
N PRO A 85 -9.36 -11.69 -13.53
CA PRO A 85 -10.25 -11.62 -14.68
C PRO A 85 -9.98 -10.39 -15.57
N LEU A 86 -9.51 -9.27 -14.99
CA LEU A 86 -9.12 -8.09 -15.78
C LEU A 86 -7.84 -8.36 -16.59
N LEU A 87 -6.82 -8.99 -16.02
CA LEU A 87 -5.59 -9.35 -16.72
C LEU A 87 -5.88 -10.26 -17.92
N LYS A 88 -6.68 -11.31 -17.70
CA LYS A 88 -7.10 -12.21 -18.79
C LYS A 88 -7.78 -11.46 -19.93
N ARG A 89 -8.67 -10.51 -19.63
CA ARG A 89 -9.40 -9.71 -20.64
C ARG A 89 -8.57 -8.61 -21.28
N ALA A 90 -7.59 -8.06 -20.57
CA ALA A 90 -6.68 -7.05 -21.11
C ALA A 90 -5.78 -7.60 -22.21
N ASN A 91 -5.54 -8.92 -22.21
CA ASN A 91 -4.76 -9.64 -23.22
C ASN A 91 -3.40 -8.97 -23.52
N ASN A 92 -2.70 -8.55 -22.48
CA ASN A 92 -1.41 -7.90 -22.58
C ASN A 92 -0.31 -8.82 -22.04
N GLY A 93 0.42 -9.46 -22.96
CA GLY A 93 1.48 -10.42 -22.62
C GLY A 93 2.66 -9.82 -21.84
N LYS A 94 2.85 -8.49 -21.85
CA LYS A 94 3.97 -7.83 -21.14
C LYS A 94 3.81 -7.90 -19.61
N ILE A 95 2.56 -7.87 -19.12
CA ILE A 95 2.22 -7.74 -17.71
C ILE A 95 1.58 -8.99 -17.10
N ASN A 96 1.75 -10.14 -17.75
CA ASN A 96 1.32 -11.42 -17.20
C ASN A 96 2.29 -11.93 -16.13
N PRO A 97 1.82 -12.69 -15.11
CA PRO A 97 2.69 -13.33 -14.14
C PRO A 97 3.87 -14.06 -14.80
N GLY A 98 5.06 -13.87 -14.24
CA GLY A 98 6.31 -14.43 -14.78
C GLY A 98 6.98 -13.58 -15.88
N ARG A 99 6.38 -12.48 -16.34
CA ARG A 99 6.99 -11.54 -17.27
C ARG A 99 7.72 -10.41 -16.53
N VAL A 100 8.70 -9.81 -17.19
CA VAL A 100 9.51 -8.71 -16.62
C VAL A 100 8.63 -7.54 -16.17
N GLY A 101 7.60 -7.21 -16.94
CA GLY A 101 6.66 -6.14 -16.64
C GLY A 101 5.65 -6.47 -15.54
N PHE A 102 5.60 -7.69 -15.00
CA PHE A 102 4.77 -8.03 -13.85
C PHE A 102 5.59 -8.00 -12.57
N VAL A 103 5.16 -7.17 -11.62
CA VAL A 103 5.86 -6.95 -10.35
C VAL A 103 4.91 -7.15 -9.19
N ASP A 104 5.10 -8.22 -8.46
CA ASP A 104 4.44 -8.51 -7.20
C ASP A 104 5.38 -8.07 -6.07
N VAL A 105 5.00 -7.02 -5.30
CA VAL A 105 5.92 -6.49 -4.28
C VAL A 105 5.91 -7.30 -3.00
N SER A 106 4.96 -8.20 -2.79
CA SER A 106 4.95 -9.09 -1.62
C SER A 106 6.15 -10.01 -1.56
N GLN A 107 6.78 -10.30 -2.71
CA GLN A 107 7.97 -11.17 -2.81
C GLN A 107 9.21 -10.66 -2.03
N VAL A 108 9.24 -9.36 -1.68
CA VAL A 108 10.36 -8.76 -0.93
C VAL A 108 9.97 -8.40 0.51
N ILE A 109 8.82 -8.91 0.96
CA ILE A 109 8.29 -8.66 2.31
C ILE A 109 8.42 -9.92 3.17
N ASP A 110 8.86 -9.72 4.40
CA ASP A 110 8.77 -10.76 5.42
C ASP A 110 7.32 -10.86 5.93
N MET A 111 6.58 -11.82 5.34
CA MET A 111 5.14 -11.96 5.57
C MET A 111 4.84 -12.44 6.99
N ILE A 112 3.94 -11.71 7.67
CA ILE A 112 3.43 -12.07 9.01
C ILE A 112 2.01 -12.66 8.92
N ASP A 113 1.52 -13.19 10.04
CA ASP A 113 0.16 -13.70 10.21
C ASP A 113 -0.22 -14.78 9.16
N LYS A 114 0.73 -15.65 8.81
CA LYS A 114 0.47 -16.77 7.91
C LYS A 114 -0.51 -17.72 8.56
N PRO A 115 -1.68 -17.98 7.94
CA PRO A 115 -2.68 -18.85 8.53
C PRO A 115 -2.19 -20.30 8.57
N THR A 116 -2.54 -21.03 9.62
CA THR A 116 -2.26 -22.46 9.74
C THR A 116 -3.19 -23.32 8.88
N ALA A 117 -4.34 -22.79 8.49
CA ALA A 117 -5.31 -23.40 7.59
C ALA A 117 -6.04 -22.35 6.78
N VAL A 118 -6.38 -22.67 5.53
CA VAL A 118 -7.14 -21.80 4.63
C VAL A 118 -8.50 -22.43 4.37
N SER A 119 -9.56 -21.72 4.75
CA SER A 119 -10.95 -22.13 4.49
C SER A 119 -11.81 -20.89 4.31
N ARG A 120 -12.81 -20.95 3.45
CA ARG A 120 -13.82 -19.88 3.32
C ARG A 120 -14.57 -19.57 4.61
N ALA A 121 -14.60 -20.52 5.56
CA ALA A 121 -15.17 -20.30 6.89
C ALA A 121 -14.40 -19.29 7.74
N PHE A 122 -13.16 -18.96 7.35
CA PHE A 122 -12.31 -17.99 8.03
C PHE A 122 -12.34 -16.57 7.42
N GLY A 123 -13.31 -16.30 6.51
CA GLY A 123 -13.44 -15.00 5.85
C GLY A 123 -12.41 -14.80 4.73
N ASP A 124 -11.99 -13.54 4.51
CA ASP A 124 -11.01 -13.16 3.50
C ASP A 124 -9.57 -13.46 3.96
N VAL A 125 -9.29 -14.75 4.15
CA VAL A 125 -7.98 -15.23 4.62
C VAL A 125 -7.00 -15.28 3.45
N HIS A 126 -5.84 -14.64 3.63
CA HIS A 126 -4.75 -14.63 2.67
C HIS A 126 -3.76 -15.76 2.97
N PRO A 127 -3.61 -16.77 2.07
CA PRO A 127 -2.78 -17.95 2.34
C PRO A 127 -1.30 -17.63 2.60
N GLU A 128 -0.80 -16.57 1.98
CA GLU A 128 0.62 -16.17 2.06
C GLU A 128 0.93 -15.30 3.29
N GLY A 129 -0.09 -14.87 4.02
CA GLY A 129 0.02 -13.99 5.18
C GLY A 129 -0.72 -12.66 4.98
N ASN A 130 -0.66 -11.79 5.97
CA ASN A 130 -1.36 -10.50 5.98
C ASN A 130 -0.88 -9.57 4.85
N PRO A 131 -1.74 -9.13 3.91
CA PRO A 131 -1.33 -8.33 2.76
C PRO A 131 -1.13 -6.84 3.05
N HIS A 132 -1.43 -6.37 4.26
CA HIS A 132 -1.42 -4.94 4.62
C HIS A 132 -0.05 -4.44 5.08
N PHE A 133 1.02 -4.96 4.48
CA PHE A 133 2.40 -4.63 4.82
C PHE A 133 2.81 -3.19 4.46
N ASN A 134 2.01 -2.51 3.64
CA ASN A 134 2.18 -1.09 3.33
C ASN A 134 1.97 -0.17 4.54
N THR A 135 1.46 -0.67 5.65
CA THR A 135 1.32 0.11 6.90
C THR A 135 2.64 0.22 7.69
N ASP A 136 3.64 -0.63 7.44
CA ASP A 136 4.98 -0.49 8.00
C ASP A 136 5.86 0.38 7.08
N PRO A 137 6.33 1.57 7.52
CA PRO A 137 7.14 2.47 6.71
C PRO A 137 8.50 1.87 6.30
N HIS A 138 9.03 0.89 7.03
CA HIS A 138 10.28 0.23 6.68
C HIS A 138 10.13 -0.68 5.44
N ASN A 139 8.95 -1.20 5.15
CA ASN A 139 8.69 -2.01 3.96
C ASN A 139 8.77 -1.20 2.65
N ILE A 140 8.72 0.13 2.73
CA ILE A 140 8.89 1.00 1.55
C ILE A 140 10.28 0.83 0.91
N ILE A 141 11.30 0.53 1.71
CA ILE A 141 12.69 0.38 1.23
C ILE A 141 12.83 -0.79 0.25
N PRO A 142 12.54 -2.05 0.64
CA PRO A 142 12.67 -3.18 -0.28
C PRO A 142 11.72 -3.08 -1.47
N ILE A 143 10.51 -2.51 -1.30
CA ILE A 143 9.57 -2.27 -2.39
C ILE A 143 10.16 -1.28 -3.42
N ALA A 144 10.74 -0.17 -2.95
CA ALA A 144 11.36 0.82 -3.83
C ALA A 144 12.53 0.24 -4.62
N MET A 145 13.37 -0.57 -3.97
CA MET A 145 14.50 -1.26 -4.63
C MET A 145 14.01 -2.24 -5.70
N LEU A 146 12.95 -3.00 -5.42
CA LEU A 146 12.37 -3.91 -6.40
C LEU A 146 11.78 -3.16 -7.60
N ILE A 147 11.03 -2.08 -7.36
CA ILE A 147 10.42 -1.26 -8.42
C ILE A 147 11.50 -0.67 -9.32
N GLU A 148 12.58 -0.15 -8.75
CA GLU A 148 13.71 0.39 -9.50
C GLU A 148 14.37 -0.68 -10.38
N HIS A 149 14.73 -1.82 -9.79
CA HIS A 149 15.32 -2.92 -10.54
C HIS A 149 14.45 -3.38 -11.72
N LYS A 150 13.14 -3.44 -11.52
CA LYS A 150 12.20 -3.80 -12.59
C LYS A 150 12.06 -2.72 -13.66
N LEU A 151 12.11 -1.44 -13.28
CA LEU A 151 12.14 -0.33 -14.23
C LEU A 151 13.41 -0.37 -15.09
N GLU A 152 14.58 -0.68 -14.52
CA GLU A 152 15.82 -0.87 -15.29
C GLU A 152 15.70 -1.97 -16.34
N MET A 153 15.00 -3.07 -16.02
CA MET A 153 14.78 -4.19 -16.95
C MET A 153 13.79 -3.85 -18.07
N VAL A 154 12.75 -3.07 -17.77
CA VAL A 154 11.72 -2.68 -18.76
C VAL A 154 12.20 -1.53 -19.65
N ASP A 155 13.01 -0.64 -19.09
CA ASP A 155 13.54 0.56 -19.77
C ASP A 155 15.05 0.74 -19.49
N PRO A 156 15.91 -0.06 -20.13
CA PRO A 156 17.36 -0.03 -19.90
C PRO A 156 18.02 1.32 -20.26
N ILE A 157 17.39 2.10 -21.13
CA ILE A 157 17.92 3.40 -21.59
C ILE A 157 18.02 4.37 -20.41
N HIS A 158 17.06 4.35 -19.49
CA HIS A 158 17.00 5.27 -18.36
C HIS A 158 17.50 4.65 -17.04
N LYS A 159 18.14 3.48 -17.03
CA LYS A 159 18.56 2.78 -15.82
C LYS A 159 19.37 3.64 -14.85
N THR A 160 20.34 4.43 -15.37
CA THR A 160 21.16 5.32 -14.54
C THR A 160 20.32 6.42 -13.86
N ASN A 161 19.24 6.85 -14.50
CA ASN A 161 18.30 7.82 -13.94
C ASN A 161 17.48 7.18 -12.80
N TYR A 162 17.00 5.97 -12.97
CA TYR A 162 16.26 5.23 -11.95
C TYR A 162 17.13 4.99 -10.72
N ALA A 163 18.35 4.47 -10.90
CA ALA A 163 19.32 4.26 -9.81
C ALA A 163 19.62 5.55 -9.03
N ARG A 164 19.86 6.68 -9.74
CA ARG A 164 20.07 7.97 -9.10
C ARG A 164 18.83 8.44 -8.32
N ASN A 165 17.64 8.29 -8.89
CA ASN A 165 16.39 8.68 -8.25
C ASN A 165 16.10 7.82 -7.01
N LEU A 166 16.32 6.51 -7.09
CA LEU A 166 16.22 5.61 -5.95
C LEU A 166 17.15 6.04 -4.82
N LYS A 167 18.43 6.26 -5.11
CA LYS A 167 19.42 6.74 -4.11
C LYS A 167 18.94 8.02 -3.41
N LYS A 168 18.43 9.00 -4.19
CA LYS A 168 17.90 10.24 -3.64
C LYS A 168 16.67 9.98 -2.75
N PHE A 169 15.75 9.17 -3.21
CA PHE A 169 14.55 8.80 -2.46
C PHE A 169 14.90 8.09 -1.15
N LEU A 170 15.77 7.08 -1.19
CA LEU A 170 16.18 6.33 0.01
C LEU A 170 16.88 7.21 1.03
N ASN A 171 17.76 8.14 0.61
CA ASN A 171 18.40 9.08 1.53
C ASN A 171 17.37 9.95 2.27
N GLN A 172 16.35 10.46 1.57
CA GLN A 172 15.26 11.24 2.18
C GLN A 172 14.39 10.37 3.08
N TRP A 173 14.11 9.14 2.66
CA TRP A 173 13.30 8.20 3.40
C TRP A 173 13.95 7.76 4.71
N TYR A 174 15.26 7.50 4.72
CA TYR A 174 16.01 7.20 5.96
C TYR A 174 15.98 8.36 6.95
N ILE A 175 16.08 9.61 6.47
CA ILE A 175 15.94 10.79 7.33
C ILE A 175 14.54 10.87 7.93
N PHE A 176 13.50 10.60 7.14
CA PHE A 176 12.12 10.53 7.61
C PHE A 176 11.95 9.43 8.65
N LEU A 177 12.39 8.19 8.36
CA LEU A 177 12.28 7.05 9.27
C LEU A 177 12.92 7.33 10.61
N LYS A 178 14.13 7.88 10.64
CA LYS A 178 14.82 8.22 11.89
C LYS A 178 13.98 9.13 12.79
N LYS A 179 13.31 10.13 12.22
CA LYS A 179 12.44 11.05 12.96
C LYS A 179 11.14 10.39 13.39
N PHE A 180 10.58 9.57 12.50
CA PHE A 180 9.33 8.87 12.74
C PHE A 180 9.49 7.81 13.83
N ASP A 181 10.52 6.97 13.74
CA ASP A 181 10.84 5.92 14.72
C ASP A 181 11.05 6.53 16.13
N GLU A 182 11.71 7.70 16.21
CA GLU A 182 11.89 8.39 17.49
C GLU A 182 10.57 8.80 18.12
N LYS A 183 9.65 9.37 17.33
CA LYS A 183 8.30 9.72 17.79
C LYS A 183 7.51 8.51 18.25
N MET A 184 7.63 7.39 17.54
CA MET A 184 6.89 6.16 17.84
C MET A 184 7.31 5.48 19.15
N LYS A 185 8.48 5.80 19.71
CA LYS A 185 8.94 5.22 20.98
C LYS A 185 7.97 5.44 22.14
N SER A 186 7.27 6.57 22.16
CA SER A 186 6.29 6.89 23.22
C SER A 186 5.02 6.03 23.15
N CYS A 187 4.77 5.36 22.02
CA CYS A 187 3.63 4.49 21.82
C CYS A 187 3.91 3.00 22.12
N LYS A 188 5.16 2.66 22.47
CA LYS A 188 5.52 1.29 22.80
C LYS A 188 4.66 0.76 23.96
N ASP A 189 4.28 -0.51 23.86
CA ASP A 189 3.43 -1.23 24.83
C ASP A 189 1.98 -0.68 24.95
N MET A 190 1.59 0.29 24.10
CA MET A 190 0.21 0.74 24.01
C MET A 190 -0.69 -0.42 23.60
N LYS A 191 -1.81 -0.62 24.32
CA LYS A 191 -2.81 -1.61 23.95
C LYS A 191 -3.91 -0.96 23.11
N VAL A 192 -4.24 -1.61 21.98
CA VAL A 192 -5.26 -1.15 21.03
C VAL A 192 -6.21 -2.27 20.63
N VAL A 193 -7.38 -1.88 20.15
CA VAL A 193 -8.26 -2.73 19.33
C VAL A 193 -8.28 -2.14 17.93
N GLN A 194 -8.26 -2.95 16.89
CA GLN A 194 -8.43 -2.48 15.51
C GLN A 194 -9.79 -2.93 14.95
N TYR A 195 -10.27 -2.27 13.90
CA TYR A 195 -11.48 -2.71 13.22
C TYR A 195 -11.23 -4.03 12.49
N HIS A 196 -10.26 -4.03 11.60
CA HIS A 196 -9.72 -5.14 10.81
C HIS A 196 -8.22 -5.31 11.10
N GLU A 197 -7.60 -6.46 10.82
CA GLU A 197 -6.16 -6.72 11.02
C GLU A 197 -5.27 -5.97 10.02
N LEU A 198 -5.59 -4.71 9.80
CA LEU A 198 -4.99 -3.85 8.81
C LEU A 198 -3.62 -3.32 9.23
N TYR A 199 -3.43 -3.05 10.52
CA TYR A 199 -2.25 -2.36 11.02
C TYR A 199 -1.21 -3.30 11.64
N ASN A 200 -1.32 -4.63 11.50
CA ASN A 200 -0.50 -5.61 12.21
C ASN A 200 1.01 -5.41 11.98
N TYR A 201 1.45 -5.06 10.77
CA TYR A 201 2.86 -4.76 10.50
C TYR A 201 3.35 -3.53 11.27
N PHE A 202 2.57 -2.45 11.24
CA PHE A 202 2.86 -1.24 11.99
C PHE A 202 2.89 -1.50 13.51
N LEU A 203 1.89 -2.17 14.04
CA LEU A 203 1.79 -2.49 15.46
C LEU A 203 2.99 -3.33 15.91
N LYS A 204 3.33 -4.38 15.14
CA LYS A 204 4.50 -5.23 15.40
C LYS A 204 5.80 -4.43 15.36
N ARG A 205 5.98 -3.54 14.38
CA ARG A 205 7.18 -2.72 14.24
C ARG A 205 7.44 -1.86 15.48
N TYR A 206 6.40 -1.25 16.02
CA TYR A 206 6.54 -0.28 17.10
C TYR A 206 6.16 -0.83 18.49
N GLY A 207 5.98 -2.14 18.61
CA GLY A 207 5.69 -2.79 19.90
C GLY A 207 4.33 -2.37 20.48
N ILE A 208 3.35 -2.04 19.62
CA ILE A 208 1.97 -1.76 20.03
C ILE A 208 1.20 -3.08 20.04
N VAL A 209 0.42 -3.32 21.08
CA VAL A 209 -0.26 -4.60 21.30
C VAL A 209 -1.72 -4.53 20.84
N SER A 210 -2.09 -5.29 19.81
CA SER A 210 -3.49 -5.50 19.45
C SER A 210 -4.08 -6.56 20.37
N VAL A 211 -5.12 -6.19 21.14
CA VAL A 211 -5.82 -7.15 22.04
C VAL A 211 -7.04 -7.78 21.36
N GLY A 212 -7.36 -7.40 20.14
CA GLY A 212 -8.44 -7.98 19.36
C GLY A 212 -8.93 -7.03 18.25
N THR A 213 -9.92 -7.53 17.50
CA THR A 213 -10.50 -6.84 16.35
C THR A 213 -12.01 -6.72 16.48
N ILE A 214 -12.57 -5.66 15.90
CA ILE A 214 -14.05 -5.49 15.82
C ILE A 214 -14.64 -6.55 14.89
N GLU A 215 -14.04 -6.77 13.73
CA GLU A 215 -14.37 -7.95 12.92
C GLU A 215 -13.82 -9.21 13.60
N PRO A 216 -14.65 -10.25 13.80
CA PRO A 216 -14.19 -11.51 14.39
C PRO A 216 -13.21 -12.27 13.49
N LEU A 217 -13.36 -12.11 12.18
CA LEU A 217 -12.54 -12.63 11.10
C LEU A 217 -12.59 -11.63 9.95
N PRO A 218 -11.57 -11.56 9.09
CA PRO A 218 -11.53 -10.64 7.95
C PRO A 218 -12.79 -10.72 7.08
N GLY A 219 -13.46 -9.60 6.84
CA GLY A 219 -14.68 -9.52 6.04
C GLY A 219 -15.96 -10.07 6.70
N ILE A 220 -15.89 -10.51 7.96
CA ILE A 220 -17.05 -11.04 8.70
C ILE A 220 -17.58 -9.97 9.66
N ALA A 221 -18.82 -9.55 9.45
CA ALA A 221 -19.47 -8.54 10.29
C ALA A 221 -19.54 -8.98 11.78
N PRO A 222 -19.30 -8.06 12.73
CA PRO A 222 -19.30 -8.36 14.16
C PRO A 222 -20.70 -8.74 14.68
N SER A 223 -20.80 -9.88 15.37
CA SER A 223 -22.02 -10.26 16.08
C SER A 223 -22.11 -9.52 17.43
N SER A 224 -23.32 -9.41 17.98
CA SER A 224 -23.53 -8.84 19.34
C SER A 224 -22.71 -9.58 20.39
N LYS A 225 -22.62 -10.94 20.31
CA LYS A 225 -21.85 -11.77 21.25
C LYS A 225 -20.36 -11.40 21.19
N HIS A 226 -19.79 -11.29 19.98
CA HIS A 226 -18.38 -10.91 19.76
C HIS A 226 -18.12 -9.49 20.30
N THR A 227 -18.99 -8.53 19.98
CA THR A 227 -18.87 -7.14 20.44
C THR A 227 -18.87 -7.03 21.97
N ILE A 228 -19.76 -7.76 22.67
CA ILE A 228 -19.81 -7.78 24.14
C ILE A 228 -18.51 -8.38 24.69
N LYS A 229 -18.05 -9.50 24.15
CA LYS A 229 -16.78 -10.10 24.57
C LYS A 229 -15.62 -9.12 24.41
N LEU A 230 -15.52 -8.44 23.27
CA LEU A 230 -14.47 -7.46 22.99
C LEU A 230 -14.50 -6.29 23.97
N ILE A 231 -15.71 -5.76 24.31
CA ILE A 231 -15.88 -4.70 25.31
C ILE A 231 -15.33 -5.15 26.66
N ASN A 232 -15.61 -6.37 27.11
CA ASN A 232 -15.10 -6.89 28.36
C ASN A 232 -13.58 -7.03 28.34
N THR A 233 -13.02 -7.62 27.28
CA THR A 233 -11.57 -7.71 27.09
C THR A 233 -10.91 -6.31 27.14
N MET A 234 -11.48 -5.31 26.47
CA MET A 234 -10.96 -3.95 26.48
C MET A 234 -10.95 -3.32 27.89
N LYS A 235 -11.97 -3.60 28.71
CA LYS A 235 -12.04 -3.11 30.09
C LYS A 235 -11.00 -3.81 30.96
N ASP A 236 -10.89 -5.13 30.86
CA ASP A 236 -9.98 -5.95 31.65
C ASP A 236 -8.52 -5.61 31.33
N GLU A 237 -8.21 -5.40 30.05
CA GLU A 237 -6.87 -5.04 29.54
C GLU A 237 -6.56 -3.54 29.59
N GLY A 238 -7.52 -2.70 29.97
CA GLY A 238 -7.35 -1.25 30.08
C GLY A 238 -7.17 -0.53 28.73
N VAL A 239 -7.71 -1.08 27.63
CA VAL A 239 -7.55 -0.51 26.29
C VAL A 239 -8.23 0.85 26.16
N LYS A 240 -7.50 1.85 25.67
CA LYS A 240 -7.97 3.24 25.51
C LYS A 240 -8.08 3.70 24.06
N VAL A 241 -7.70 2.86 23.09
CA VAL A 241 -7.63 3.22 21.68
C VAL A 241 -8.29 2.14 20.81
N ILE A 242 -9.15 2.60 19.91
CA ILE A 242 -9.74 1.80 18.84
C ILE A 242 -9.20 2.37 17.52
N LEU A 243 -8.49 1.55 16.75
CA LEU A 243 -8.01 1.90 15.41
C LEU A 243 -9.10 1.57 14.39
N GLN A 244 -9.53 2.59 13.66
CA GLN A 244 -10.56 2.52 12.64
C GLN A 244 -9.95 2.90 11.30
N ASP A 245 -10.21 2.12 10.26
CA ASP A 245 -9.93 2.53 8.88
C ASP A 245 -11.02 3.48 8.35
N PRO A 246 -10.76 4.21 7.25
CA PRO A 246 -11.71 5.22 6.76
C PRO A 246 -12.89 4.66 5.96
N TYR A 247 -12.84 3.40 5.51
CA TYR A 247 -13.85 2.82 4.61
C TYR A 247 -14.91 1.99 5.32
N HIS A 248 -14.65 1.46 6.52
CA HIS A 248 -15.68 0.80 7.32
C HIS A 248 -16.55 1.79 8.10
N GLU A 249 -17.81 1.41 8.34
CA GLU A 249 -18.74 2.21 9.12
C GLU A 249 -18.31 2.32 10.59
N LYS A 250 -18.31 3.54 11.11
CA LYS A 250 -17.89 3.83 12.49
C LYS A 250 -18.92 3.43 13.57
N LYS A 251 -20.09 2.92 13.17
CA LYS A 251 -21.21 2.63 14.11
C LYS A 251 -20.78 1.69 15.24
N THR A 252 -20.13 0.57 14.92
CA THR A 252 -19.69 -0.41 15.93
C THR A 252 -18.56 0.13 16.77
N ALA A 253 -17.55 0.76 16.17
CA ALA A 253 -16.45 1.39 16.92
C ALA A 253 -16.96 2.46 17.90
N ASN A 254 -17.89 3.32 17.47
CA ASN A 254 -18.50 4.34 18.32
C ASN A 254 -19.34 3.73 19.46
N PHE A 255 -20.03 2.62 19.21
CA PHE A 255 -20.76 1.91 20.26
C PHE A 255 -19.79 1.34 21.31
N ILE A 256 -18.71 0.70 20.90
CA ILE A 256 -17.67 0.18 21.81
C ILE A 256 -17.01 1.31 22.58
N SER A 257 -16.67 2.41 21.92
CA SER A 257 -16.12 3.63 22.53
C SER A 257 -17.01 4.13 23.67
N LYS A 258 -18.33 4.26 23.46
CA LYS A 258 -19.29 4.67 24.49
C LYS A 258 -19.34 3.72 25.69
N LYS A 259 -19.07 2.43 25.51
CA LYS A 259 -19.09 1.39 26.56
C LYS A 259 -17.78 1.25 27.32
N THR A 260 -16.65 1.66 26.73
CA THR A 260 -15.31 1.46 27.28
C THR A 260 -14.60 2.77 27.65
N GLY A 261 -15.06 3.90 27.12
CA GLY A 261 -14.37 5.19 27.20
C GLY A 261 -13.14 5.30 26.27
N ALA A 262 -12.89 4.31 25.43
CA ALA A 262 -11.78 4.32 24.48
C ALA A 262 -12.06 5.31 23.34
N ARG A 263 -11.03 6.06 22.90
CA ARG A 263 -11.14 6.97 21.76
C ARG A 263 -11.04 6.20 20.43
N VAL A 264 -11.85 6.58 19.45
CA VAL A 264 -11.76 6.05 18.08
C VAL A 264 -10.81 6.92 17.27
N ILE A 265 -9.74 6.33 16.78
CA ILE A 265 -8.75 6.98 15.92
C ILE A 265 -8.90 6.42 14.52
N VAL A 266 -9.14 7.31 13.54
CA VAL A 266 -9.19 6.93 12.13
C VAL A 266 -7.80 7.08 11.52
N LEU A 267 -7.16 5.95 11.18
CA LEU A 267 -5.88 5.94 10.47
C LEU A 267 -6.10 5.63 8.97
N PRO A 268 -5.35 6.26 8.07
CA PRO A 268 -5.41 5.91 6.65
C PRO A 268 -4.84 4.50 6.46
N HIS A 269 -5.36 3.79 5.48
CA HIS A 269 -4.84 2.48 5.05
C HIS A 269 -3.93 2.60 3.82
N ASP A 270 -3.98 3.75 3.15
CA ASP A 270 -3.17 4.03 1.96
C ASP A 270 -2.99 5.55 1.79
N VAL A 271 -2.07 5.93 0.94
CA VAL A 271 -1.82 7.32 0.51
C VAL A 271 -3.08 7.92 -0.11
N GLY A 272 -3.52 9.08 0.39
CA GLY A 272 -4.74 9.76 -0.06
C GLY A 272 -6.04 9.19 0.49
N ALA A 273 -6.01 8.24 1.42
CA ALA A 273 -7.21 7.66 2.02
C ALA A 273 -8.00 8.68 2.87
N ILE A 274 -7.32 9.59 3.54
CA ILE A 274 -7.90 10.71 4.27
C ILE A 274 -7.24 12.02 3.85
N LYS A 275 -7.90 13.14 4.11
CA LYS A 275 -7.37 14.47 3.76
C LYS A 275 -6.01 14.71 4.43
N GLY A 276 -5.05 15.19 3.64
CA GLY A 276 -3.70 15.52 4.12
C GLY A 276 -2.71 14.35 4.12
N THR A 277 -3.08 13.19 3.55
CA THR A 277 -2.21 12.01 3.45
C THR A 277 -1.79 11.69 2.00
N ASP A 278 -1.57 12.73 1.20
CA ASP A 278 -1.33 12.62 -0.25
C ASP A 278 0.12 12.23 -0.62
N THR A 279 1.02 12.15 0.37
CA THR A 279 2.41 11.67 0.20
C THR A 279 2.69 10.50 1.14
N LEU A 280 3.78 9.74 0.87
CA LEU A 280 4.21 8.67 1.77
C LEU A 280 4.53 9.21 3.18
N GLU A 281 5.23 10.33 3.26
CA GLU A 281 5.61 10.95 4.52
C GLU A 281 4.37 11.40 5.32
N SER A 282 3.40 12.05 4.67
CA SER A 282 2.17 12.49 5.35
C SER A 282 1.27 11.32 5.73
N PHE A 283 1.25 10.26 4.92
CA PHE A 283 0.52 9.02 5.20
C PHE A 283 0.98 8.37 6.52
N TYR A 284 2.29 8.29 6.78
CA TYR A 284 2.78 7.74 8.04
C TYR A 284 2.80 8.77 9.18
N SER A 285 3.10 10.05 8.90
CA SER A 285 3.16 11.07 9.96
C SER A 285 1.89 11.15 10.77
N ILE A 286 0.73 10.99 10.13
CA ILE A 286 -0.57 11.00 10.82
C ILE A 286 -0.71 9.88 11.87
N TYR A 287 -0.02 8.73 11.69
CA TYR A 287 -0.02 7.65 12.67
C TYR A 287 0.62 8.11 13.99
N ALA A 288 1.81 8.70 13.92
CA ALA A 288 2.47 9.23 15.11
C ALA A 288 1.70 10.40 15.73
N GLU A 289 1.13 11.29 14.93
CA GLU A 289 0.34 12.43 15.38
C GLU A 289 -0.94 12.01 16.11
N GLN A 290 -1.61 10.96 15.67
CA GLN A 290 -2.86 10.50 16.26
C GLN A 290 -2.67 9.57 17.46
N LEU A 291 -1.56 8.80 17.47
CA LEU A 291 -1.33 7.80 18.50
C LEU A 291 -0.45 8.29 19.64
N CYS A 292 0.62 9.02 19.33
CA CYS A 292 1.72 9.29 20.24
C CYS A 292 1.74 10.75 20.81
N ASN A 293 0.65 11.50 20.65
CA ASN A 293 0.46 12.85 21.20
C ASN A 293 -0.47 12.84 22.40
#